data_21dd1ed536db9242a7f5969f3eee1a61
#
_entry.id   21dd1ed536db9242a7f5969f3eee1a61
#
_cell.length_a   1.000
_cell.length_b   1.000
_cell.length_c   1.000
_cell.angle_alpha   90.00
_cell.angle_beta   90.00
_cell.angle_gamma   90.00
#
_symmetry.space_group_name_H-M   'P 1'
#
loop_
_entity.id
_entity.type
_entity.pdbx_description
1 polymer ?
#
loop_
_entity_poly.entity_id
_entity_poly.type
_entity_poly.pdbx_seq_one_letter_code
_entity_poly.pdbx_strand_id
1 'polypeptide(L)'
;MVSLNLECFELRQNGHPMYIGVMSVRDLSDPEKVRADMWARENPDGYQREPTISRVLAFARYISKGKGTSPLSVLISLRSVPKFHQKSGNFGVLEIPDNEIMWIVDGQHRLAGFRHLASENPTYDDFNLPVVLMPTAEDSGDEFQTLNARYEEAKQFVIINRTQKGVRADLGERFLAKLAEREGPATIAELPSQITRGIDWIPKAIEVAEVMNSSGGQWTGKIRLPNEPRGVTTISQKSFTDSLRPVVDNRIFWDYTPKEQAEMLDRYWSAIADLCQDAFKSPNDYVIQRTTGTFVLHRIFPSVADACSDQYGRLTEEAFRKVLKSMRVGMTSEYWGTSGEAGLVGTGSKSFALLASRLHDALEQVHAGSRKGKGRPFEL
;
A
#
# COMPACT_ATOMS: atom_id res chain seq x y z
N MET A 1 -29.78 -22.54 16.03
CA MET A 1 -28.54 -21.83 15.74
C MET A 1 -27.86 -21.63 17.08
N VAL A 2 -26.63 -22.09 17.25
CA VAL A 2 -25.92 -22.03 18.53
C VAL A 2 -25.06 -20.77 18.50
N SER A 3 -25.45 -19.73 19.26
CA SER A 3 -24.63 -18.53 19.43
C SER A 3 -23.37 -18.87 20.24
N LEU A 4 -22.23 -18.23 19.91
CA LEU A 4 -21.03 -18.29 20.73
C LEU A 4 -21.20 -17.38 21.94
N ASN A 5 -21.11 -17.94 23.15
CA ASN A 5 -21.20 -17.19 24.39
C ASN A 5 -19.80 -17.01 24.99
N LEU A 6 -19.28 -15.76 24.95
CA LEU A 6 -17.95 -15.44 25.46
C LEU A 6 -18.06 -14.75 26.82
N GLU A 7 -17.49 -15.34 27.86
CA GLU A 7 -17.28 -14.66 29.13
C GLU A 7 -16.19 -13.59 28.97
N CYS A 8 -16.53 -12.33 29.28
CA CYS A 8 -15.64 -11.22 29.01
C CYS A 8 -15.91 -10.03 29.96
N PHE A 9 -14.99 -9.08 29.94
CA PHE A 9 -15.15 -7.77 30.56
C PHE A 9 -15.48 -6.73 29.49
N GLU A 10 -16.57 -5.98 29.70
CA GLU A 10 -16.84 -4.76 28.93
C GLU A 10 -15.95 -3.63 29.41
N LEU A 11 -15.34 -2.90 28.49
CA LEU A 11 -14.74 -1.60 28.75
C LEU A 11 -15.21 -0.61 27.70
N ARG A 12 -15.19 0.69 28.02
CA ARG A 12 -15.59 1.76 27.11
C ARG A 12 -14.45 2.74 26.91
N GLN A 13 -14.14 3.04 25.66
CA GLN A 13 -13.17 4.06 25.27
C GLN A 13 -13.88 5.12 24.43
N ASN A 14 -13.94 6.36 24.90
CA ASN A 14 -14.68 7.45 24.24
C ASN A 14 -16.14 7.06 23.87
N GLY A 15 -16.81 6.29 24.75
CA GLY A 15 -18.17 5.81 24.50
C GLY A 15 -18.29 4.49 23.72
N HIS A 16 -17.24 4.08 23.00
CA HIS A 16 -17.24 2.83 22.21
C HIS A 16 -17.01 1.61 23.12
N PRO A 17 -17.89 0.61 23.09
CA PRO A 17 -17.71 -0.61 23.86
C PRO A 17 -16.64 -1.50 23.25
N MET A 18 -15.86 -2.14 24.09
CA MET A 18 -14.90 -3.19 23.75
C MET A 18 -15.04 -4.33 24.75
N TYR A 19 -14.75 -5.55 24.32
CA TYR A 19 -14.90 -6.72 25.19
C TYR A 19 -13.58 -7.49 25.24
N ILE A 20 -13.09 -7.72 26.45
CA ILE A 20 -11.84 -8.45 26.70
C ILE A 20 -12.19 -9.84 27.21
N GLY A 21 -11.77 -10.86 26.50
CA GLY A 21 -12.03 -12.27 26.84
C GLY A 21 -10.87 -13.18 26.49
N VAL A 22 -11.14 -14.47 26.61
CA VAL A 22 -10.21 -15.55 26.25
C VAL A 22 -10.91 -16.50 25.30
N MET A 23 -10.27 -16.83 24.18
CA MET A 23 -10.77 -17.81 23.21
C MET A 23 -9.71 -18.88 22.94
N SER A 24 -10.15 -20.11 22.67
CA SER A 24 -9.25 -21.17 22.26
C SER A 24 -8.78 -20.98 20.82
N VAL A 25 -7.62 -21.56 20.50
CA VAL A 25 -7.15 -21.63 19.12
C VAL A 25 -8.19 -22.34 18.24
N ARG A 26 -8.89 -23.34 18.76
CA ARG A 26 -9.97 -24.05 18.07
C ARG A 26 -11.05 -23.08 17.58
N ASP A 27 -11.58 -22.26 18.48
CA ASP A 27 -12.65 -21.30 18.16
C ASP A 27 -12.18 -20.24 17.17
N LEU A 28 -10.91 -19.82 17.29
CA LEU A 28 -10.28 -18.84 16.40
C LEU A 28 -9.79 -19.43 15.07
N SER A 29 -9.82 -20.74 14.89
CA SER A 29 -9.33 -21.41 13.68
C SER A 29 -10.41 -21.76 12.67
N ASP A 30 -11.69 -21.63 13.03
CA ASP A 30 -12.80 -21.86 12.11
C ASP A 30 -12.78 -20.83 10.95
N PRO A 31 -12.45 -21.23 9.70
CA PRO A 31 -12.35 -20.30 8.58
C PRO A 31 -13.71 -19.73 8.12
N GLU A 32 -14.81 -20.36 8.53
CA GLU A 32 -16.15 -19.87 8.23
C GLU A 32 -16.55 -18.72 9.17
N LYS A 33 -16.00 -18.71 10.38
CA LYS A 33 -16.34 -17.75 11.44
C LYS A 33 -15.27 -16.71 11.71
N VAL A 34 -14.00 -17.02 11.45
CA VAL A 34 -12.86 -16.14 11.80
C VAL A 34 -12.01 -15.87 10.55
N ARG A 35 -12.09 -14.65 10.04
CA ARG A 35 -11.48 -14.25 8.77
C ARG A 35 -10.63 -13.00 8.93
N ALA A 36 -9.70 -12.81 8.02
CA ALA A 36 -9.02 -11.53 7.78
C ALA A 36 -9.54 -10.92 6.48
N ASP A 37 -9.77 -9.61 6.45
CA ASP A 37 -10.26 -8.92 5.26
C ASP A 37 -9.11 -8.66 4.29
N MET A 38 -8.80 -9.67 3.49
CA MET A 38 -7.66 -9.65 2.58
C MET A 38 -7.95 -8.78 1.36
N TRP A 39 -6.99 -7.93 1.03
CA TRP A 39 -7.04 -7.22 -0.23
C TRP A 39 -6.80 -8.19 -1.39
N ALA A 40 -7.68 -8.16 -2.37
CA ALA A 40 -7.56 -8.86 -3.65
C ALA A 40 -8.24 -8.02 -4.75
N ARG A 41 -8.05 -8.37 -6.01
CA ARG A 41 -8.75 -7.68 -7.13
C ARG A 41 -10.26 -7.80 -6.99
N GLU A 42 -10.73 -8.96 -6.53
CA GLU A 42 -12.14 -9.28 -6.28
C GLU A 42 -12.64 -8.66 -4.98
N ASN A 43 -11.73 -8.23 -4.09
CA ASN A 43 -12.01 -7.56 -2.83
C ASN A 43 -11.15 -6.29 -2.69
N PRO A 44 -11.36 -5.25 -3.50
CA PRO A 44 -10.52 -4.05 -3.53
C PRO A 44 -10.59 -3.21 -2.25
N ASP A 45 -11.60 -3.44 -1.42
CA ASP A 45 -11.77 -2.78 -0.12
C ASP A 45 -11.09 -3.54 1.03
N GLY A 46 -10.56 -4.73 0.78
CA GLY A 46 -9.73 -5.45 1.75
C GLY A 46 -8.51 -4.62 2.13
N TYR A 47 -8.11 -4.68 3.39
CA TYR A 47 -7.02 -3.85 3.91
C TYR A 47 -5.84 -4.68 4.44
N GLN A 48 -5.98 -6.00 4.51
CA GLN A 48 -4.92 -6.90 4.95
C GLN A 48 -4.28 -7.62 3.76
N ARG A 49 -3.09 -8.13 3.97
CA ARG A 49 -2.38 -9.01 3.05
C ARG A 49 -2.20 -10.39 3.68
N GLU A 50 -1.94 -11.37 2.85
CA GLU A 50 -1.69 -12.73 3.32
C GLU A 50 -0.54 -12.78 4.34
N PRO A 51 -0.67 -13.65 5.36
CA PRO A 51 0.40 -13.89 6.31
C PRO A 51 1.66 -14.39 5.61
N THR A 52 2.80 -13.76 5.92
CA THR A 52 4.08 -14.18 5.37
C THR A 52 4.50 -15.51 5.97
N ILE A 53 4.66 -16.56 5.15
CA ILE A 53 5.00 -17.93 5.57
C ILE A 53 6.20 -17.98 6.53
N SER A 54 7.26 -17.20 6.25
CA SER A 54 8.44 -17.16 7.13
C SER A 54 8.13 -16.66 8.54
N ARG A 55 7.21 -15.70 8.70
CA ARG A 55 6.76 -15.20 10.01
C ARG A 55 5.87 -16.21 10.72
N VAL A 56 4.97 -16.86 9.99
CA VAL A 56 4.10 -17.92 10.51
C VAL A 56 4.94 -19.05 11.10
N LEU A 57 5.89 -19.59 10.32
CA LEU A 57 6.78 -20.66 10.75
C LEU A 57 7.76 -20.24 11.86
N ALA A 58 8.20 -18.99 11.88
CA ALA A 58 9.04 -18.47 12.97
C ALA A 58 8.27 -18.43 14.29
N PHE A 59 7.02 -17.97 14.25
CA PHE A 59 6.15 -17.94 15.42
C PHE A 59 5.78 -19.36 15.88
N ALA A 60 5.41 -20.25 14.96
CA ALA A 60 5.12 -21.65 15.29
C ALA A 60 6.31 -22.33 15.98
N ARG A 61 7.52 -22.18 15.47
CA ARG A 61 8.74 -22.69 16.10
C ARG A 61 9.01 -22.10 17.47
N TYR A 62 8.69 -20.81 17.69
CA TYR A 62 8.82 -20.20 19.01
C TYR A 62 7.88 -20.86 20.03
N ILE A 63 6.61 -21.05 19.67
CA ILE A 63 5.60 -21.66 20.55
C ILE A 63 5.93 -23.17 20.79
N SER A 64 6.28 -23.92 19.74
CA SER A 64 6.54 -25.37 19.84
C SER A 64 7.73 -25.76 20.73
N LYS A 65 8.63 -24.81 21.05
CA LYS A 65 9.73 -25.04 22.01
C LYS A 65 9.27 -25.21 23.46
N GLY A 66 7.96 -25.19 23.74
CA GLY A 66 7.37 -25.44 25.06
C GLY A 66 7.55 -24.32 26.09
N LYS A 67 8.25 -23.23 25.73
CA LYS A 67 8.45 -22.03 26.59
C LYS A 67 7.86 -20.76 25.94
N GLY A 68 7.34 -20.88 24.74
CA GLY A 68 6.77 -19.74 24.02
C GLY A 68 5.41 -19.36 24.58
N THR A 69 5.18 -18.05 24.72
CA THR A 69 3.90 -17.47 25.16
C THR A 69 3.40 -16.48 24.11
N SER A 70 2.09 -16.25 24.06
CA SER A 70 1.45 -15.26 23.21
C SER A 70 0.61 -14.29 24.05
N PRO A 71 1.24 -13.36 24.81
CA PRO A 71 0.53 -12.50 25.75
C PRO A 71 -0.23 -11.36 25.06
N LEU A 72 0.08 -11.05 23.82
CA LEU A 72 -0.64 -10.02 23.07
C LEU A 72 -1.99 -10.54 22.61
N SER A 73 -3.05 -9.75 22.82
CA SER A 73 -4.40 -10.08 22.36
C SER A 73 -4.48 -10.17 20.85
N VAL A 74 -5.38 -11.04 20.36
CA VAL A 74 -5.89 -10.97 19.00
C VAL A 74 -6.98 -9.90 18.99
N LEU A 75 -6.85 -8.88 18.15
CA LEU A 75 -7.87 -7.85 17.97
C LEU A 75 -8.84 -8.31 16.89
N ILE A 76 -10.12 -8.36 17.25
CA ILE A 76 -11.20 -8.85 16.41
C ILE A 76 -12.26 -7.76 16.28
N SER A 77 -12.71 -7.49 15.07
CA SER A 77 -13.87 -6.65 14.79
C SER A 77 -15.13 -7.50 14.64
N LEU A 78 -16.23 -7.01 15.16
CA LEU A 78 -17.59 -7.50 14.90
C LEU A 78 -18.32 -6.42 14.10
N ARG A 79 -18.77 -6.78 12.89
CA ARG A 79 -19.50 -5.83 12.01
C ARG A 79 -21.00 -5.79 12.33
N SER A 80 -21.37 -6.28 13.51
CA SER A 80 -22.68 -6.16 14.10
C SER A 80 -22.56 -5.64 15.55
N VAL A 81 -23.69 -5.35 16.15
CA VAL A 81 -23.77 -4.99 17.58
C VAL A 81 -24.13 -6.24 18.39
N PRO A 82 -23.16 -6.87 19.08
CA PRO A 82 -23.43 -8.06 19.87
C PRO A 82 -24.22 -7.70 21.13
N LYS A 83 -24.93 -8.68 21.69
CA LYS A 83 -25.65 -8.51 22.98
C LYS A 83 -24.72 -8.83 24.12
N PHE A 84 -24.58 -7.89 25.05
CA PHE A 84 -23.82 -8.10 26.28
C PHE A 84 -24.77 -8.31 27.45
N HIS A 85 -24.68 -9.45 28.11
CA HIS A 85 -25.45 -9.82 29.28
C HIS A 85 -24.60 -9.63 30.52
N GLN A 86 -24.71 -8.47 31.16
CA GLN A 86 -23.98 -8.11 32.36
C GLN A 86 -24.31 -9.07 33.53
N LYS A 87 -23.28 -9.61 34.18
CA LYS A 87 -23.43 -10.46 35.37
C LYS A 87 -23.02 -9.70 36.66
N SER A 88 -21.86 -9.03 36.65
CA SER A 88 -21.36 -8.31 37.83
C SER A 88 -20.35 -7.25 37.43
N GLY A 89 -20.55 -5.99 37.80
CA GLY A 89 -19.68 -4.89 37.41
C GLY A 89 -19.56 -4.84 35.86
N ASN A 90 -18.35 -4.86 35.37
CA ASN A 90 -18.07 -4.89 33.92
C ASN A 90 -17.94 -6.32 33.37
N PHE A 91 -18.14 -7.36 34.18
CA PHE A 91 -18.08 -8.76 33.78
C PHE A 91 -19.45 -9.25 33.32
N GLY A 92 -19.45 -10.03 32.26
CA GLY A 92 -20.69 -10.61 31.70
C GLY A 92 -20.41 -11.63 30.58
N VAL A 93 -21.43 -11.89 29.79
CA VAL A 93 -21.41 -12.78 28.64
C VAL A 93 -21.76 -12.00 27.39
N LEU A 94 -20.87 -12.03 26.41
CA LEU A 94 -21.12 -11.52 25.08
C LEU A 94 -21.71 -12.62 24.21
N GLU A 95 -22.91 -12.41 23.72
CA GLU A 95 -23.59 -13.30 22.78
C GLU A 95 -23.22 -12.89 21.36
N ILE A 96 -22.41 -13.73 20.69
CA ILE A 96 -22.03 -13.54 19.29
C ILE A 96 -22.92 -14.44 18.43
N PRO A 97 -23.73 -13.88 17.51
CA PRO A 97 -24.62 -14.66 16.66
C PRO A 97 -23.85 -15.67 15.80
N ASP A 98 -24.46 -16.82 15.51
CA ASP A 98 -23.82 -17.88 14.72
C ASP A 98 -23.47 -17.47 13.27
N ASN A 99 -24.19 -16.50 12.72
CA ASN A 99 -23.94 -15.93 11.40
C ASN A 99 -22.94 -14.75 11.42
N GLU A 100 -22.44 -14.35 12.59
CA GLU A 100 -21.45 -13.29 12.69
C GLU A 100 -20.06 -13.79 12.27
N ILE A 101 -19.39 -13.00 11.45
CA ILE A 101 -17.99 -13.22 11.10
C ILE A 101 -17.11 -12.36 11.99
N MET A 102 -16.19 -12.98 12.69
CA MET A 102 -15.17 -12.33 13.49
C MET A 102 -14.00 -11.91 12.59
N TRP A 103 -13.83 -10.62 12.37
CA TRP A 103 -12.79 -10.09 11.49
C TRP A 103 -11.51 -9.79 12.26
N ILE A 104 -10.43 -10.49 11.94
CA ILE A 104 -9.13 -10.27 12.58
C ILE A 104 -8.57 -8.93 12.13
N VAL A 105 -8.36 -7.99 13.05
CA VAL A 105 -7.72 -6.70 12.79
C VAL A 105 -6.22 -6.77 13.04
N ASP A 106 -5.81 -7.41 14.16
CA ASP A 106 -4.39 -7.72 14.45
C ASP A 106 -4.24 -9.12 15.02
N GLY A 107 -3.08 -9.74 14.78
CA GLY A 107 -2.75 -11.08 15.25
C GLY A 107 -2.81 -12.16 14.19
N GLN A 108 -3.08 -11.85 12.93
CA GLN A 108 -3.22 -12.83 11.84
C GLN A 108 -2.02 -13.77 11.69
N HIS A 109 -0.78 -13.29 11.79
CA HIS A 109 0.42 -14.13 11.70
C HIS A 109 0.54 -15.11 12.88
N ARG A 110 0.15 -14.66 14.08
CA ARG A 110 0.15 -15.48 15.29
C ARG A 110 -0.90 -16.58 15.19
N LEU A 111 -2.10 -16.20 14.78
CA LEU A 111 -3.18 -17.16 14.59
C LEU A 111 -2.88 -18.18 13.47
N ALA A 112 -2.32 -17.72 12.35
CA ALA A 112 -1.86 -18.62 11.30
C ALA A 112 -0.77 -19.59 11.79
N GLY A 113 0.13 -19.13 12.67
CA GLY A 113 1.13 -20.01 13.31
C GLY A 113 0.51 -21.04 14.25
N PHE A 114 -0.50 -20.68 15.02
CA PHE A 114 -1.24 -21.65 15.84
C PHE A 114 -2.04 -22.63 15.00
N ARG A 115 -2.71 -22.19 13.93
CA ARG A 115 -3.40 -23.07 12.96
C ARG A 115 -2.44 -24.10 12.35
N HIS A 116 -1.23 -23.67 11.99
CA HIS A 116 -0.19 -24.57 11.51
C HIS A 116 0.21 -25.60 12.58
N LEU A 117 0.43 -25.17 13.84
CA LEU A 117 0.76 -26.08 14.93
C LEU A 117 -0.39 -27.05 15.24
N ALA A 118 -1.63 -26.59 15.26
CA ALA A 118 -2.81 -27.42 15.52
C ALA A 118 -3.01 -28.47 14.41
N SER A 119 -2.66 -28.15 13.15
CA SER A 119 -2.70 -29.12 12.05
C SER A 119 -1.66 -30.24 12.21
N GLU A 120 -0.55 -29.99 12.88
CA GLU A 120 0.48 -31.00 13.20
C GLU A 120 0.22 -31.71 14.52
N ASN A 121 -0.30 -31.01 15.52
CA ASN A 121 -0.59 -31.50 16.85
C ASN A 121 -1.86 -30.87 17.42
N PRO A 122 -2.99 -31.62 17.50
CA PRO A 122 -4.29 -31.08 17.98
C PRO A 122 -4.29 -30.57 19.42
N THR A 123 -3.26 -30.83 20.24
CA THR A 123 -3.17 -30.22 21.58
C THR A 123 -3.07 -28.72 21.57
N TYR A 124 -2.62 -28.12 20.45
CA TYR A 124 -2.60 -26.68 20.29
C TYR A 124 -3.98 -26.05 20.05
N ASP A 125 -5.01 -26.84 19.73
CA ASP A 125 -6.39 -26.38 19.64
C ASP A 125 -6.91 -25.82 20.97
N ASP A 126 -6.46 -26.37 22.08
CA ASP A 126 -6.86 -25.96 23.43
C ASP A 126 -5.98 -24.82 23.99
N PHE A 127 -5.04 -24.30 23.18
CA PHE A 127 -4.23 -23.15 23.59
C PHE A 127 -5.09 -21.89 23.67
N ASN A 128 -5.08 -21.23 24.83
CA ASN A 128 -5.91 -20.08 25.10
C ASN A 128 -5.20 -18.77 24.70
N LEU A 129 -5.90 -17.92 23.96
CA LEU A 129 -5.42 -16.61 23.52
C LEU A 129 -6.27 -15.49 24.13
N PRO A 130 -5.66 -14.42 24.64
CA PRO A 130 -6.40 -13.24 24.96
C PRO A 130 -6.97 -12.60 23.68
N VAL A 131 -8.23 -12.19 23.73
CA VAL A 131 -8.92 -11.52 22.63
C VAL A 131 -9.48 -10.18 23.07
N VAL A 132 -9.48 -9.22 22.16
CA VAL A 132 -10.24 -7.99 22.29
C VAL A 132 -11.21 -7.93 21.13
N LEU A 133 -12.52 -7.91 21.44
CA LEU A 133 -13.56 -7.77 20.43
C LEU A 133 -14.05 -6.32 20.41
N MET A 134 -14.12 -5.77 19.21
CA MET A 134 -14.49 -4.38 18.96
C MET A 134 -15.68 -4.36 17.99
N PRO A 135 -16.91 -4.05 18.47
CA PRO A 135 -17.99 -3.75 17.56
C PRO A 135 -17.70 -2.47 16.78
N THR A 136 -17.86 -2.54 15.46
CA THR A 136 -17.61 -1.41 14.56
C THR A 136 -18.89 -0.92 13.88
N ALA A 137 -20.00 -1.65 14.03
CA ALA A 137 -21.33 -1.22 13.59
C ALA A 137 -22.05 -0.40 14.67
N GLU A 138 -22.90 0.50 14.23
CA GLU A 138 -23.89 1.18 15.07
C GLU A 138 -25.25 0.48 14.95
N ASP A 139 -26.11 0.60 15.95
CA ASP A 139 -27.39 -0.14 16.05
C ASP A 139 -28.49 0.50 15.19
N SER A 140 -28.36 0.49 13.86
CA SER A 140 -29.36 1.09 12.97
C SER A 140 -29.88 0.21 11.82
N GLY A 141 -29.35 -1.00 11.61
CA GLY A 141 -29.93 -2.02 10.72
C GLY A 141 -29.84 -1.76 9.21
N ASP A 142 -28.98 -0.87 8.73
CA ASP A 142 -28.84 -0.51 7.32
C ASP A 142 -27.58 -1.13 6.68
N GLU A 143 -27.67 -1.55 5.41
CA GLU A 143 -26.56 -2.11 4.60
C GLU A 143 -25.37 -1.14 4.48
N PHE A 144 -25.63 0.17 4.56
CA PHE A 144 -24.63 1.24 4.60
C PHE A 144 -23.72 1.12 5.84
N GLN A 145 -24.17 0.49 6.91
CA GLN A 145 -23.43 0.32 8.16
C GLN A 145 -22.37 -0.77 8.11
N THR A 146 -22.58 -1.84 7.36
CA THR A 146 -21.54 -2.87 7.17
C THR A 146 -20.33 -2.26 6.50
N LEU A 147 -20.52 -1.32 5.60
CA LEU A 147 -19.44 -0.61 4.92
C LEU A 147 -18.74 0.35 5.89
N ASN A 148 -19.47 1.09 6.73
CA ASN A 148 -18.90 1.95 7.76
C ASN A 148 -18.11 1.15 8.80
N ALA A 149 -18.68 0.02 9.26
CA ALA A 149 -18.03 -0.89 10.18
C ALA A 149 -16.68 -1.39 9.64
N ARG A 150 -16.63 -1.73 8.35
CA ARG A 150 -15.40 -2.14 7.66
C ARG A 150 -14.34 -1.04 7.61
N TYR A 151 -14.75 0.22 7.42
CA TYR A 151 -13.82 1.36 7.41
C TYR A 151 -13.27 1.65 8.81
N GLU A 152 -14.08 1.60 9.85
CA GLU A 152 -13.58 1.77 11.23
C GLU A 152 -12.61 0.65 11.61
N GLU A 153 -12.88 -0.57 11.23
CA GLU A 153 -12.00 -1.72 11.38
C GLU A 153 -10.65 -1.49 10.70
N ALA A 154 -10.67 -1.10 9.41
CA ALA A 154 -9.47 -0.83 8.64
C ALA A 154 -8.68 0.38 9.15
N LYS A 155 -9.36 1.40 9.70
CA LYS A 155 -8.75 2.54 10.39
C LYS A 155 -7.94 2.09 11.60
N GLN A 156 -8.49 1.22 12.45
CA GLN A 156 -7.78 0.65 13.59
C GLN A 156 -6.57 -0.18 13.14
N PHE A 157 -6.72 -0.99 12.10
CA PHE A 157 -5.60 -1.73 11.51
C PHE A 157 -4.45 -0.79 11.09
N VAL A 158 -4.77 0.31 10.42
CA VAL A 158 -3.76 1.30 9.98
C VAL A 158 -3.09 1.96 11.18
N ILE A 159 -3.86 2.39 12.19
CA ILE A 159 -3.33 3.01 13.40
C ILE A 159 -2.33 2.07 14.08
N ILE A 160 -2.75 0.84 14.37
CA ILE A 160 -1.92 -0.15 15.05
C ILE A 160 -0.64 -0.44 14.25
N ASN A 161 -0.79 -0.71 12.96
CA ASN A 161 0.34 -1.13 12.14
C ASN A 161 1.31 0.01 11.80
N ARG A 162 0.87 1.27 11.75
CA ARG A 162 1.76 2.43 11.50
C ARG A 162 2.45 2.95 12.74
N THR A 163 1.90 2.73 13.91
CA THR A 163 2.57 3.09 15.18
C THR A 163 3.64 2.07 15.56
N GLN A 164 3.58 0.84 15.02
CA GLN A 164 4.63 -0.16 15.21
C GLN A 164 5.74 0.02 14.17
N LYS A 165 6.99 0.18 14.59
CA LYS A 165 8.15 0.26 13.69
C LYS A 165 8.25 -1.01 12.84
N GLY A 166 8.17 -0.89 11.50
CA GLY A 166 8.57 -1.94 10.57
C GLY A 166 7.49 -2.55 9.66
N VAL A 167 6.25 -2.04 9.67
CA VAL A 167 5.23 -2.52 8.71
C VAL A 167 5.36 -1.80 7.38
N ARG A 168 5.43 -2.57 6.28
CA ARG A 168 5.35 -2.01 4.93
C ARG A 168 4.01 -1.31 4.75
N ALA A 169 4.07 -0.03 4.43
CA ALA A 169 2.95 0.90 4.49
C ALA A 169 1.98 0.85 3.28
N ASP A 170 2.23 -0.02 2.29
CA ASP A 170 1.52 -0.03 1.01
C ASP A 170 -0.02 -0.19 1.12
N LEU A 171 -0.50 -1.13 1.93
CA LEU A 171 -1.95 -1.30 2.13
C LEU A 171 -2.55 -0.22 3.03
N GLY A 172 -1.81 0.21 4.04
CA GLY A 172 -2.23 1.32 4.90
C GLY A 172 -2.36 2.64 4.15
N GLU A 173 -1.43 2.91 3.23
CA GLU A 173 -1.46 4.09 2.36
C GLU A 173 -2.63 4.05 1.39
N ARG A 174 -2.89 2.87 0.79
CA ARG A 174 -4.03 2.66 -0.09
C ARG A 174 -5.38 2.85 0.63
N PHE A 175 -5.48 2.35 1.86
CA PHE A 175 -6.67 2.58 2.68
C PHE A 175 -6.86 4.05 3.03
N LEU A 176 -5.79 4.76 3.44
CA LEU A 176 -5.88 6.20 3.72
C LEU A 176 -6.28 7.00 2.49
N ALA A 177 -5.84 6.58 1.29
CA ALA A 177 -6.27 7.18 0.03
C ALA A 177 -7.78 7.05 -0.16
N LYS A 178 -8.33 5.84 0.01
CA LYS A 178 -9.77 5.59 -0.09
C LYS A 178 -10.59 6.30 0.99
N LEU A 179 -10.05 6.39 2.20
CA LEU A 179 -10.69 7.13 3.28
C LEU A 179 -10.80 8.62 2.95
N ALA A 180 -9.73 9.22 2.40
CA ALA A 180 -9.72 10.62 1.95
C ALA A 180 -10.71 10.88 0.82
N GLU A 181 -10.81 9.95 -0.13
CA GLU A 181 -11.74 10.03 -1.25
C GLU A 181 -13.20 10.00 -0.77
N ARG A 182 -13.51 9.12 0.18
CA ARG A 182 -14.87 8.89 0.67
C ARG A 182 -15.36 9.95 1.65
N GLU A 183 -14.55 10.28 2.65
CA GLU A 183 -14.94 11.11 3.80
C GLU A 183 -14.36 12.52 3.73
N GLY A 184 -13.51 12.76 2.72
CA GLY A 184 -12.80 14.03 2.53
C GLY A 184 -11.48 14.11 3.30
N PRO A 185 -10.61 15.06 2.92
CA PRO A 185 -9.28 15.20 3.51
C PRO A 185 -9.31 15.59 5.00
N ALA A 186 -10.42 16.12 5.51
CA ALA A 186 -10.58 16.46 6.92
C ALA A 186 -10.49 15.24 7.84
N THR A 187 -11.04 14.10 7.42
CA THR A 187 -10.99 12.85 8.21
C THR A 187 -9.56 12.32 8.37
N ILE A 188 -8.69 12.56 7.39
CA ILE A 188 -7.27 12.22 7.54
C ILE A 188 -6.59 13.13 8.56
N ALA A 189 -6.99 14.40 8.65
CA ALA A 189 -6.44 15.34 9.63
C ALA A 189 -6.78 14.95 11.09
N GLU A 190 -7.84 14.18 11.31
CA GLU A 190 -8.22 13.66 12.63
C GLU A 190 -7.35 12.47 13.09
N LEU A 191 -6.63 11.82 12.16
CA LEU A 191 -5.73 10.73 12.50
C LEU A 191 -4.45 11.26 13.18
N PRO A 192 -3.79 10.45 14.04
CA PRO A 192 -2.54 10.86 14.67
C PRO A 192 -1.52 11.37 13.63
N SER A 193 -0.88 12.50 13.92
CA SER A 193 0.06 13.16 13.00
C SER A 193 1.24 12.28 12.54
N GLN A 194 1.61 11.27 13.33
CA GLN A 194 2.62 10.27 12.94
C GLN A 194 2.15 9.42 11.75
N ILE A 195 0.84 9.29 11.55
CA ILE A 195 0.24 8.50 10.47
C ILE A 195 0.07 9.34 9.21
N THR A 196 -0.31 10.61 9.36
CA THR A 196 -0.72 11.49 8.24
C THR A 196 0.38 12.41 7.74
N ARG A 197 1.45 12.58 8.48
CA ARG A 197 2.51 13.56 8.14
C ARG A 197 3.18 13.21 6.82
N GLY A 198 2.99 14.09 5.83
CA GLY A 198 3.66 14.01 4.52
C GLY A 198 3.16 12.88 3.62
N ILE A 199 1.88 12.49 3.74
CA ILE A 199 1.24 11.44 2.92
C ILE A 199 0.16 11.98 1.97
N ASP A 200 -0.11 13.27 1.97
CA ASP A 200 -1.16 13.95 1.22
C ASP A 200 -1.08 13.69 -0.30
N TRP A 201 0.15 13.47 -0.80
CA TRP A 201 0.43 13.15 -2.20
C TRP A 201 0.17 11.67 -2.56
N ILE A 202 0.11 10.78 -1.56
CA ILE A 202 0.05 9.31 -1.76
C ILE A 202 -1.24 8.86 -2.46
N PRO A 203 -2.44 9.35 -2.09
CA PRO A 203 -3.67 8.99 -2.79
C PRO A 203 -3.57 9.23 -4.29
N LYS A 204 -3.16 10.44 -4.66
CA LYS A 204 -2.99 10.83 -6.06
C LYS A 204 -1.94 9.96 -6.79
N ALA A 205 -0.84 9.63 -6.12
CA ALA A 205 0.21 8.79 -6.69
C ALA A 205 -0.25 7.33 -6.90
N ILE A 206 -1.11 6.81 -6.02
CA ILE A 206 -1.70 5.47 -6.18
C ILE A 206 -2.61 5.46 -7.41
N GLU A 207 -3.47 6.46 -7.57
CA GLU A 207 -4.39 6.56 -8.69
C GLU A 207 -3.63 6.71 -10.02
N VAL A 208 -2.58 7.54 -10.08
CA VAL A 208 -1.69 7.64 -11.24
C VAL A 208 -1.08 6.28 -11.58
N ALA A 209 -0.57 5.55 -10.57
CA ALA A 209 0.01 4.23 -10.78
C ALA A 209 -1.01 3.20 -11.30
N GLU A 210 -2.26 3.25 -10.86
CA GLU A 210 -3.34 2.37 -11.32
C GLU A 210 -3.73 2.67 -12.77
N VAL A 211 -3.87 3.94 -13.12
CA VAL A 211 -4.12 4.34 -14.51
C VAL A 211 -2.99 3.87 -15.41
N MET A 212 -1.73 4.11 -15.07
CA MET A 212 -0.58 3.68 -15.88
C MET A 212 -0.47 2.15 -15.99
N ASN A 213 -0.88 1.40 -14.96
CA ASN A 213 -0.87 -0.07 -14.99
C ASN A 213 -1.96 -0.66 -15.90
N SER A 214 -2.96 0.15 -16.32
CA SER A 214 -4.10 -0.26 -17.15
C SER A 214 -4.25 0.49 -18.47
N SER A 215 -3.47 1.55 -18.71
CA SER A 215 -3.64 2.49 -19.83
C SER A 215 -3.30 1.95 -21.23
N GLY A 216 -2.66 0.80 -21.34
CA GLY A 216 -2.11 0.29 -22.61
C GLY A 216 -0.70 0.80 -22.93
N GLY A 217 -0.11 1.63 -22.06
CA GLY A 217 1.25 2.16 -22.17
C GLY A 217 2.35 1.20 -21.71
N GLN A 218 3.56 1.74 -21.55
CA GLN A 218 4.78 0.96 -21.21
C GLN A 218 4.73 0.28 -19.83
N TRP A 219 3.83 0.73 -18.95
CA TRP A 219 3.66 0.21 -17.60
C TRP A 219 2.50 -0.77 -17.44
N THR A 220 1.74 -1.02 -18.48
CA THR A 220 0.57 -1.92 -18.44
C THR A 220 0.97 -3.32 -17.99
N GLY A 221 0.40 -3.79 -16.86
CA GLY A 221 0.71 -5.08 -16.27
C GLY A 221 2.13 -5.22 -15.70
N LYS A 222 2.89 -4.11 -15.58
CA LYS A 222 4.26 -4.14 -15.05
C LYS A 222 4.35 -3.79 -13.58
N ILE A 223 3.32 -3.15 -13.03
CA ILE A 223 3.25 -2.74 -11.63
C ILE A 223 2.54 -3.82 -10.83
N ARG A 224 3.26 -4.49 -9.92
CA ARG A 224 2.72 -5.54 -9.07
C ARG A 224 1.88 -4.95 -7.95
N LEU A 225 0.60 -5.30 -7.93
CA LEU A 225 -0.32 -4.92 -6.88
C LEU A 225 -0.05 -5.69 -5.57
N PRO A 226 -0.57 -5.21 -4.41
CA PRO A 226 -0.48 -5.95 -3.15
C PRO A 226 -1.08 -7.36 -3.29
N ASN A 227 -0.46 -8.33 -2.62
CA ASN A 227 -0.87 -9.75 -2.62
C ASN A 227 -0.78 -10.48 -3.99
N GLU A 228 -0.33 -9.82 -5.05
CA GLU A 228 -0.08 -10.49 -6.32
C GLU A 228 1.29 -11.17 -6.35
N PRO A 229 1.42 -12.32 -7.03
CA PRO A 229 2.70 -12.95 -7.28
C PRO A 229 3.56 -12.06 -8.19
N ARG A 230 4.87 -12.25 -8.15
CA ARG A 230 5.79 -11.41 -8.94
C ARG A 230 5.51 -11.49 -10.45
N GLY A 231 5.20 -12.65 -10.99
CA GLY A 231 4.87 -12.84 -12.40
C GLY A 231 5.80 -12.10 -13.36
N VAL A 232 5.21 -11.43 -14.34
CA VAL A 232 5.91 -10.58 -15.34
C VAL A 232 6.12 -9.13 -14.87
N THR A 233 5.73 -8.81 -13.64
CA THR A 233 5.84 -7.45 -13.09
C THR A 233 7.29 -7.09 -12.79
N THR A 234 7.66 -5.84 -13.01
CA THR A 234 9.05 -5.35 -12.86
C THR A 234 9.26 -4.58 -11.57
N ILE A 235 8.21 -3.96 -11.03
CA ILE A 235 8.25 -3.13 -9.83
C ILE A 235 7.01 -3.37 -8.95
N SER A 236 7.14 -3.20 -7.63
CA SER A 236 5.97 -3.21 -6.75
C SER A 236 5.20 -1.89 -6.82
N GLN A 237 3.88 -1.92 -6.62
CA GLN A 237 3.06 -0.70 -6.55
C GLN A 237 3.64 0.30 -5.55
N LYS A 238 4.04 -0.15 -4.36
CA LYS A 238 4.68 0.71 -3.35
C LYS A 238 5.88 1.47 -3.91
N SER A 239 6.83 0.76 -4.54
CA SER A 239 8.03 1.41 -5.10
C SER A 239 7.69 2.35 -6.25
N PHE A 240 6.71 2.00 -7.08
CA PHE A 240 6.26 2.86 -8.17
C PHE A 240 5.59 4.13 -7.63
N THR A 241 4.66 3.99 -6.68
CA THR A 241 3.99 5.12 -6.00
C THR A 241 5.02 6.05 -5.34
N ASP A 242 5.97 5.50 -4.57
CA ASP A 242 7.03 6.30 -3.92
C ASP A 242 7.87 7.08 -4.94
N SER A 243 8.12 6.51 -6.12
CA SER A 243 8.88 7.18 -7.17
C SER A 243 8.15 8.34 -7.82
N LEU A 244 6.80 8.37 -7.75
CA LEU A 244 5.96 9.43 -8.32
C LEU A 244 5.96 10.73 -7.48
N ARG A 245 6.47 10.70 -6.25
CA ARG A 245 6.46 11.88 -5.39
C ARG A 245 6.98 13.15 -6.05
N PRO A 246 8.11 13.15 -6.79
CA PRO A 246 8.61 14.35 -7.48
C PRO A 246 7.66 14.90 -8.55
N VAL A 247 6.68 14.13 -8.98
CA VAL A 247 5.67 14.52 -9.97
C VAL A 247 4.41 15.00 -9.27
N VAL A 248 3.80 14.16 -8.44
CA VAL A 248 2.48 14.42 -7.85
C VAL A 248 2.52 15.48 -6.74
N ASP A 249 3.65 15.61 -6.03
CA ASP A 249 3.90 16.60 -4.96
C ASP A 249 4.52 17.89 -5.50
N ASN A 250 4.63 18.03 -6.83
CA ASN A 250 5.20 19.20 -7.47
C ASN A 250 4.11 20.22 -7.83
N ARG A 251 4.29 21.46 -7.40
CA ARG A 251 3.33 22.55 -7.65
C ARG A 251 2.97 22.76 -9.11
N ILE A 252 3.90 22.47 -10.03
CA ILE A 252 3.69 22.61 -11.48
C ILE A 252 2.60 21.66 -11.99
N PHE A 253 2.49 20.46 -11.37
CA PHE A 253 1.54 19.42 -11.77
C PHE A 253 0.34 19.30 -10.83
N TRP A 254 0.22 20.16 -9.82
CA TRP A 254 -0.79 20.00 -8.77
C TRP A 254 -2.24 20.07 -9.27
N ASP A 255 -2.51 20.98 -10.21
CA ASP A 255 -3.86 21.21 -10.74
C ASP A 255 -4.31 20.14 -11.76
N TYR A 256 -3.40 19.29 -12.22
CA TYR A 256 -3.73 18.19 -13.12
C TYR A 256 -4.33 17.00 -12.35
N THR A 257 -5.38 16.40 -12.93
CA THR A 257 -5.98 15.18 -12.42
C THR A 257 -4.99 14.01 -12.48
N PRO A 258 -5.19 12.93 -11.69
CA PRO A 258 -4.36 11.73 -11.79
C PRO A 258 -4.29 11.14 -13.20
N LYS A 259 -5.41 11.19 -13.94
CA LYS A 259 -5.48 10.73 -15.33
C LYS A 259 -4.59 11.56 -16.25
N GLU A 260 -4.66 12.87 -16.17
CA GLU A 260 -3.82 13.78 -16.97
C GLU A 260 -2.33 13.61 -16.63
N GLN A 261 -1.99 13.43 -15.34
CA GLN A 261 -0.62 13.14 -14.94
C GLN A 261 -0.13 11.79 -15.48
N ALA A 262 -0.99 10.77 -15.48
CA ALA A 262 -0.67 9.47 -16.06
C ALA A 262 -0.46 9.57 -17.59
N GLU A 263 -1.29 10.33 -18.29
CA GLU A 263 -1.14 10.57 -19.74
C GLU A 263 0.17 11.28 -20.08
N MET A 264 0.57 12.30 -19.30
CA MET A 264 1.87 12.94 -19.46
C MET A 264 3.04 11.98 -19.26
N LEU A 265 2.96 11.15 -18.21
CA LEU A 265 3.96 10.15 -17.91
C LEU A 265 3.99 9.04 -18.96
N ASP A 266 2.88 8.60 -19.50
CA ASP A 266 2.83 7.60 -20.57
C ASP A 266 3.53 8.09 -21.83
N ARG A 267 3.32 9.35 -22.24
CA ARG A 267 4.04 9.97 -23.37
C ARG A 267 5.56 10.04 -23.10
N TYR A 268 5.93 10.40 -21.88
CA TYR A 268 7.32 10.44 -21.44
C TYR A 268 7.98 9.05 -21.50
N TRP A 269 7.33 8.03 -20.96
CA TRP A 269 7.83 6.66 -20.96
C TRP A 269 7.83 6.02 -22.35
N SER A 270 6.89 6.40 -23.23
CA SER A 270 6.92 6.00 -24.65
C SER A 270 8.14 6.58 -25.38
N ALA A 271 8.45 7.85 -25.14
CA ALA A 271 9.65 8.46 -25.69
C ALA A 271 10.95 7.80 -25.19
N ILE A 272 11.01 7.39 -23.94
CA ILE A 272 12.15 6.63 -23.37
C ILE A 272 12.24 5.24 -24.01
N ALA A 273 11.11 4.57 -24.18
CA ALA A 273 11.08 3.24 -24.79
C ALA A 273 11.57 3.26 -26.24
N ASP A 274 11.27 4.32 -27.01
CA ASP A 274 11.80 4.52 -28.36
C ASP A 274 13.32 4.65 -28.38
N LEU A 275 13.90 5.30 -27.36
CA LEU A 275 15.34 5.51 -27.26
C LEU A 275 16.09 4.29 -26.70
N CYS A 276 15.45 3.53 -25.82
CA CYS A 276 16.02 2.40 -25.08
C CYS A 276 15.32 1.07 -25.39
N GLN A 277 15.06 0.77 -26.66
CA GLN A 277 14.19 -0.32 -27.10
C GLN A 277 14.51 -1.68 -26.49
N ASP A 278 15.78 -2.06 -26.41
CA ASP A 278 16.18 -3.38 -25.91
C ASP A 278 15.89 -3.51 -24.41
N ALA A 279 15.97 -2.41 -23.67
CA ALA A 279 15.68 -2.41 -22.24
C ALA A 279 14.20 -2.67 -21.92
N PHE A 280 13.29 -2.33 -22.83
CA PHE A 280 11.85 -2.61 -22.70
C PHE A 280 11.45 -3.99 -23.26
N LYS A 281 12.22 -4.52 -24.24
CA LYS A 281 12.00 -5.88 -24.76
C LYS A 281 12.44 -6.96 -23.78
N SER A 282 13.53 -6.72 -23.05
CA SER A 282 14.16 -7.69 -22.13
C SER A 282 14.27 -7.13 -20.70
N PRO A 283 13.17 -6.82 -20.01
CA PRO A 283 13.19 -6.09 -18.73
C PRO A 283 13.96 -6.79 -17.60
N ASN A 284 14.30 -8.09 -17.78
CA ASN A 284 15.10 -8.84 -16.82
C ASN A 284 16.59 -8.52 -16.88
N ASP A 285 17.09 -7.98 -17.99
CA ASP A 285 18.50 -7.66 -18.19
C ASP A 285 18.81 -6.19 -17.89
N TYR A 286 17.76 -5.40 -17.61
CA TYR A 286 17.86 -3.95 -17.44
C TYR A 286 17.16 -3.48 -16.16
N VAL A 287 17.61 -2.32 -15.66
CA VAL A 287 17.06 -1.70 -14.44
C VAL A 287 16.10 -0.53 -14.71
N ILE A 288 15.86 -0.18 -15.97
CA ILE A 288 15.07 0.99 -16.36
C ILE A 288 13.62 0.93 -15.87
N GLN A 289 12.95 -0.22 -16.01
CA GLN A 289 11.61 -0.47 -15.50
C GLN A 289 11.62 -1.10 -14.09
N ARG A 290 12.73 -1.03 -13.36
CA ARG A 290 12.84 -1.43 -11.95
C ARG A 290 12.94 -0.19 -11.06
N THR A 291 13.04 -0.41 -9.76
CA THR A 291 13.12 0.65 -8.76
C THR A 291 14.15 1.73 -9.13
N THR A 292 15.36 1.35 -9.57
CA THR A 292 16.41 2.32 -9.91
C THR A 292 15.99 3.26 -11.04
N GLY A 293 15.62 2.72 -12.19
CA GLY A 293 15.24 3.55 -13.34
C GLY A 293 14.00 4.38 -13.08
N THR A 294 12.99 3.79 -12.43
CA THR A 294 11.73 4.48 -12.12
C THR A 294 11.97 5.69 -11.22
N PHE A 295 12.73 5.53 -10.11
CA PHE A 295 13.03 6.65 -9.22
C PHE A 295 13.88 7.74 -9.88
N VAL A 296 14.84 7.36 -10.70
CA VAL A 296 15.71 8.31 -11.39
C VAL A 296 14.93 9.10 -12.44
N LEU A 297 14.17 8.41 -13.28
CA LEU A 297 13.45 9.02 -14.41
C LEU A 297 12.26 9.86 -13.95
N HIS A 298 11.52 9.44 -12.93
CA HIS A 298 10.46 10.28 -12.34
C HIS A 298 11.05 11.52 -11.64
N ARG A 299 12.26 11.42 -11.06
CA ARG A 299 12.91 12.58 -10.41
C ARG A 299 13.31 13.66 -11.40
N ILE A 300 13.73 13.29 -12.61
CA ILE A 300 14.11 14.26 -13.65
C ILE A 300 12.91 14.72 -14.50
N PHE A 301 11.78 14.03 -14.43
CA PHE A 301 10.59 14.32 -15.25
C PHE A 301 10.17 15.80 -15.20
N PRO A 302 10.09 16.47 -14.02
CA PRO A 302 9.71 17.89 -13.99
C PRO A 302 10.63 18.77 -14.84
N SER A 303 11.94 18.56 -14.75
CA SER A 303 12.92 19.35 -15.53
C SER A 303 12.84 19.06 -17.03
N VAL A 304 12.56 17.81 -17.39
CA VAL A 304 12.36 17.44 -18.80
C VAL A 304 11.07 18.04 -19.34
N ALA A 305 9.99 18.06 -18.54
CA ALA A 305 8.72 18.69 -18.90
C ALA A 305 8.88 20.19 -19.10
N ASP A 306 9.59 20.88 -18.20
CA ASP A 306 9.92 22.30 -18.34
C ASP A 306 10.67 22.56 -19.64
N ALA A 307 11.70 21.77 -19.95
CA ALA A 307 12.47 21.89 -21.19
C ALA A 307 11.60 21.65 -22.44
N CYS A 308 10.66 20.71 -22.40
CA CYS A 308 9.71 20.47 -23.49
C CYS A 308 8.76 21.66 -23.67
N SER A 309 8.23 22.22 -22.58
CA SER A 309 7.35 23.38 -22.61
C SER A 309 8.06 24.61 -23.18
N ASP A 310 9.31 24.87 -22.73
CA ASP A 310 10.08 26.02 -23.16
C ASP A 310 10.45 25.97 -24.65
N GLN A 311 10.76 24.76 -25.17
CA GLN A 311 11.21 24.62 -26.56
C GLN A 311 10.08 24.37 -27.55
N TYR A 312 9.07 23.61 -27.16
CA TYR A 312 8.04 23.09 -28.07
C TYR A 312 6.62 23.54 -27.69
N GLY A 313 6.42 24.15 -26.51
CA GLY A 313 5.12 24.61 -26.04
C GLY A 313 4.14 23.50 -25.63
N ARG A 314 4.52 22.21 -25.79
CA ARG A 314 3.63 21.06 -25.55
C ARG A 314 4.39 19.87 -24.97
N LEU A 315 3.69 19.05 -24.18
CA LEU A 315 4.18 17.80 -23.62
C LEU A 315 3.76 16.59 -24.49
N THR A 316 4.24 16.56 -25.73
CA THR A 316 4.01 15.44 -26.64
C THR A 316 5.14 14.41 -26.55
N GLU A 317 4.87 13.17 -26.95
CA GLU A 317 5.89 12.12 -27.02
C GLU A 317 7.10 12.54 -27.89
N GLU A 318 6.84 13.21 -29.02
CA GLU A 318 7.88 13.71 -29.90
C GLU A 318 8.75 14.77 -29.24
N ALA A 319 8.14 15.70 -28.46
CA ALA A 319 8.87 16.72 -27.70
C ALA A 319 9.75 16.06 -26.62
N PHE A 320 9.21 15.13 -25.85
CA PHE A 320 9.98 14.35 -24.88
C PHE A 320 11.14 13.62 -25.56
N ARG A 321 10.88 12.93 -26.67
CA ARG A 321 11.92 12.20 -27.40
C ARG A 321 13.05 13.12 -27.88
N LYS A 322 12.74 14.30 -28.40
CA LYS A 322 13.75 15.27 -28.85
C LYS A 322 14.60 15.78 -27.67
N VAL A 323 13.97 16.18 -26.57
CA VAL A 323 14.67 16.64 -25.37
C VAL A 323 15.54 15.54 -24.78
N LEU A 324 15.00 14.35 -24.57
CA LEU A 324 15.74 13.22 -23.99
C LEU A 324 16.92 12.78 -24.89
N LYS A 325 16.70 12.72 -26.21
CA LYS A 325 17.76 12.36 -27.15
C LYS A 325 18.92 13.36 -27.14
N SER A 326 18.63 14.63 -26.88
CA SER A 326 19.66 15.67 -26.83
C SER A 326 20.59 15.54 -25.62
N MET A 327 20.15 14.91 -24.52
CA MET A 327 20.96 14.72 -23.31
C MET A 327 22.18 13.83 -23.53
N ARG A 328 22.16 12.90 -24.48
CA ARG A 328 23.22 11.94 -24.82
C ARG A 328 23.62 10.97 -23.68
N VAL A 329 23.28 11.24 -22.45
CA VAL A 329 23.55 10.43 -21.25
C VAL A 329 22.24 9.79 -20.80
N GLY A 330 22.27 8.52 -20.44
CA GLY A 330 21.13 7.80 -19.88
C GLY A 330 20.01 7.42 -20.90
N MET A 331 20.19 7.74 -22.17
CA MET A 331 19.17 7.50 -23.21
C MET A 331 19.60 6.41 -24.20
N THR A 332 20.32 5.40 -23.71
CA THR A 332 20.65 4.17 -24.42
C THR A 332 20.34 2.94 -23.54
N SER A 333 20.05 1.80 -24.17
CA SER A 333 19.77 0.57 -23.42
C SER A 333 20.97 0.14 -22.55
N GLU A 334 22.21 0.26 -23.06
CA GLU A 334 23.43 -0.15 -22.37
C GLU A 334 23.60 0.57 -21.02
N TYR A 335 23.24 1.86 -20.95
CA TYR A 335 23.30 2.63 -19.71
C TYR A 335 22.49 1.98 -18.59
N TRP A 336 21.31 1.43 -18.94
CA TRP A 336 20.37 0.82 -18.02
C TRP A 336 20.55 -0.70 -17.85
N GLY A 337 21.54 -1.30 -18.49
CA GLY A 337 21.86 -2.72 -18.31
C GLY A 337 22.20 -3.03 -16.85
N THR A 338 22.00 -4.27 -16.41
CA THR A 338 22.38 -4.73 -15.05
C THR A 338 23.88 -4.59 -14.78
N SER A 339 24.70 -4.67 -15.81
CA SER A 339 26.16 -4.37 -15.78
C SER A 339 26.50 -2.98 -16.30
N GLY A 340 25.51 -2.20 -16.70
CA GLY A 340 25.70 -0.82 -17.14
C GLY A 340 25.83 0.17 -15.99
N GLU A 341 26.07 1.43 -16.31
CA GLU A 341 26.33 2.47 -15.31
C GLU A 341 25.19 2.55 -14.25
N ALA A 342 23.93 2.53 -14.68
CA ALA A 342 22.80 2.58 -13.76
C ALA A 342 22.61 1.27 -12.95
N GLY A 343 22.96 0.12 -13.51
CA GLY A 343 22.84 -1.18 -12.84
C GLY A 343 23.88 -1.39 -11.73
N LEU A 344 25.05 -0.80 -11.88
CA LEU A 344 26.16 -0.93 -10.91
C LEU A 344 26.01 -0.04 -9.67
N VAL A 345 25.18 1.00 -9.75
CA VAL A 345 24.97 1.98 -8.68
C VAL A 345 23.89 1.51 -7.72
N GLY A 346 23.92 0.56 -6.97
CA GLY A 346 22.96 0.09 -5.93
C GLY A 346 21.53 0.69 -5.93
N THR A 347 20.65 0.17 -5.08
CA THR A 347 19.20 0.51 -5.05
C THR A 347 18.82 1.46 -3.91
N GLY A 348 19.71 2.30 -3.44
CA GLY A 348 19.47 3.23 -2.34
C GLY A 348 19.12 4.66 -2.79
N SER A 349 18.50 5.45 -1.92
CA SER A 349 18.12 6.85 -2.22
C SER A 349 19.32 7.75 -2.63
N LYS A 350 20.49 7.50 -2.10
CA LYS A 350 21.74 8.20 -2.49
C LYS A 350 22.15 7.86 -3.92
N SER A 351 22.03 6.59 -4.32
CA SER A 351 22.29 6.12 -5.69
C SER A 351 21.34 6.75 -6.70
N PHE A 352 20.05 6.79 -6.37
CA PHE A 352 19.04 7.45 -7.21
C PHE A 352 19.31 8.94 -7.37
N ALA A 353 19.71 9.61 -6.28
CA ALA A 353 20.06 11.02 -6.30
C ALA A 353 21.26 11.30 -7.21
N LEU A 354 22.31 10.46 -7.12
CA LEU A 354 23.52 10.57 -7.94
C LEU A 354 23.21 10.40 -9.43
N LEU A 355 22.49 9.36 -9.80
CA LEU A 355 22.11 9.11 -11.19
C LEU A 355 21.20 10.23 -11.74
N ALA A 356 20.21 10.67 -10.94
CA ALA A 356 19.34 11.76 -11.34
C ALA A 356 20.10 13.09 -11.51
N SER A 357 21.08 13.40 -10.65
CA SER A 357 21.95 14.57 -10.80
C SER A 357 22.71 14.55 -12.13
N ARG A 358 23.33 13.40 -12.47
CA ARG A 358 24.06 13.27 -13.74
C ARG A 358 23.16 13.50 -14.97
N LEU A 359 21.93 12.96 -14.92
CA LEU A 359 20.98 13.19 -16.01
C LEU A 359 20.50 14.65 -16.05
N HIS A 360 20.32 15.27 -14.91
CA HIS A 360 19.95 16.68 -14.81
C HIS A 360 21.08 17.59 -15.34
N ASP A 361 22.32 17.33 -14.98
CA ASP A 361 23.49 18.08 -15.47
C ASP A 361 23.59 17.96 -17.02
N ALA A 362 23.35 16.75 -17.56
CA ALA A 362 23.33 16.53 -19.00
C ALA A 362 22.17 17.30 -19.68
N LEU A 363 21.01 17.42 -19.05
CA LEU A 363 19.87 18.19 -19.52
C LEU A 363 20.21 19.71 -19.51
N GLU A 364 20.79 20.20 -18.42
CA GLU A 364 21.15 21.62 -18.30
C GLU A 364 22.22 22.05 -19.30
N GLN A 365 23.24 21.22 -19.57
CA GLN A 365 24.27 21.50 -20.56
C GLN A 365 23.70 21.75 -21.96
N VAL A 366 22.61 21.06 -22.32
CA VAL A 366 21.95 21.23 -23.62
C VAL A 366 21.03 22.45 -23.64
N HIS A 367 20.43 22.81 -22.50
CA HIS A 367 19.40 23.84 -22.42
C HIS A 367 19.84 25.18 -21.82
N ALA A 368 21.10 25.32 -21.39
CA ALA A 368 21.67 26.55 -20.82
C ALA A 368 21.55 27.79 -21.73
N GLY A 369 21.28 27.60 -23.03
CA GLY A 369 21.08 28.66 -24.02
C GLY A 369 19.61 29.05 -24.29
N SER A 370 18.62 28.33 -23.75
CA SER A 370 17.22 28.42 -24.18
C SER A 370 16.25 29.08 -23.18
N ARG A 371 16.69 29.51 -22.01
CA ARG A 371 15.77 30.13 -21.03
C ARG A 371 15.19 31.45 -21.53
N LYS A 372 14.03 31.38 -22.17
CA LYS A 372 13.12 32.49 -22.42
C LYS A 372 11.75 32.16 -21.84
N GLY A 373 11.38 32.86 -20.75
CA GLY A 373 10.01 33.08 -20.40
C GLY A 373 9.46 32.27 -19.24
N LYS A 374 8.77 32.97 -18.35
CA LYS A 374 8.01 32.44 -17.21
C LYS A 374 6.99 31.39 -17.65
N GLY A 375 6.98 30.24 -16.95
CA GLY A 375 6.14 29.12 -17.23
C GLY A 375 4.66 29.46 -17.44
N ARG A 376 4.13 29.03 -18.58
CA ARG A 376 2.70 28.86 -18.81
C ARG A 376 2.31 27.44 -18.35
N PRO A 377 1.05 27.23 -17.93
CA PRO A 377 0.58 25.87 -17.68
C PRO A 377 0.77 25.02 -18.94
N PHE A 378 1.17 23.77 -18.76
CA PHE A 378 1.42 22.86 -19.87
C PHE A 378 0.13 22.60 -20.65
N GLU A 379 0.17 22.73 -21.99
CA GLU A 379 -0.89 22.23 -22.85
C GLU A 379 -0.71 20.72 -23.05
N LEU A 380 -1.79 19.97 -22.78
CA LEU A 380 -1.86 18.51 -22.90
C LEU A 380 -2.06 18.06 -24.36
#